data_c334e1022108ad9c009f846509b047d4
#
_entry.id   c334e1022108ad9c009f846509b047d4
#
_cell.length_a   1.000
_cell.length_b   1.000
_cell.length_c   1.000
_cell.angle_alpha   90.00
_cell.angle_beta   90.00
_cell.angle_gamma   90.00
#
_symmetry.space_group_name_H-M   'P 1'
#
loop_
_entity.id
_entity.type
_entity.pdbx_description
1 polymer ?
#
loop_
_entity_poly.entity_id
_entity_poly.type
_entity_poly.pdbx_seq_one_letter_code
_entity_poly.pdbx_strand_id
1 'polypeptide(L)'
;LDSVILNESYKSTQIEGTQISQDEMYYLKYMEITDDSREIQNLKKTIEYASSNLQVGNKISYELVNEMHRIILDSVRGSQRTPGQIRTTQNWIGPRGCTIDTATFVPPIPEEVYGLLKNLYEYMNDEFEDPLLVNIALSHMQFETIHAYKDGNGRLGRALIPVQMAMLDQSTPILYMSEILELYKPSYQRNLMEC
;
A
#
# COMPACT_ATOMS: atom_id res chain seq x y z
N LEU A 1 -14.53 -2.12 14.19
CA LEU A 1 -13.88 -1.67 12.94
C LEU A 1 -12.53 -0.99 13.23
N ASP A 2 -12.46 -0.06 14.15
CA ASP A 2 -11.23 0.69 14.51
C ASP A 2 -10.04 -0.22 14.90
N SER A 3 -10.29 -1.25 15.71
CA SER A 3 -9.27 -2.23 16.12
C SER A 3 -8.78 -3.10 14.97
N VAL A 4 -9.64 -3.40 14.00
CA VAL A 4 -9.30 -4.23 12.84
C VAL A 4 -8.42 -3.44 11.86
N ILE A 5 -8.76 -2.18 11.57
CA ILE A 5 -7.93 -1.30 10.74
C ILE A 5 -6.57 -1.05 11.42
N LEU A 6 -6.55 -0.92 12.74
CA LEU A 6 -5.31 -0.77 13.48
C LEU A 6 -4.42 -2.01 13.36
N ASN A 7 -4.97 -3.22 13.48
CA ASN A 7 -4.22 -4.47 13.30
C ASN A 7 -3.71 -4.63 11.87
N GLU A 8 -4.51 -4.31 10.86
CA GLU A 8 -4.10 -4.28 9.45
C GLU A 8 -2.90 -3.35 9.25
N SER A 9 -3.00 -2.13 9.79
CA SER A 9 -1.92 -1.13 9.68
C SER A 9 -0.65 -1.58 10.38
N TYR A 10 -0.76 -2.17 11.57
CA TYR A 10 0.35 -2.74 12.31
C TYR A 10 1.03 -3.86 11.52
N LYS A 11 0.27 -4.84 11.05
CA LYS A 11 0.80 -5.97 10.28
C LYS A 11 1.45 -5.55 8.97
N SER A 12 0.83 -4.61 8.26
CA SER A 12 1.39 -4.05 7.03
C SER A 12 2.73 -3.33 7.27
N THR A 13 2.86 -2.55 8.34
CA THR A 13 4.13 -1.89 8.67
C THR A 13 5.20 -2.86 9.16
N GLN A 14 4.83 -3.96 9.82
CA GLN A 14 5.78 -5.04 10.17
C GLN A 14 6.43 -5.69 8.95
N ILE A 15 5.70 -5.83 7.84
CA ILE A 15 6.28 -6.30 6.57
C ILE A 15 7.43 -5.39 6.12
N GLU A 16 7.35 -4.10 6.37
CA GLU A 16 8.40 -3.11 6.05
C GLU A 16 9.49 -2.99 7.15
N GLY A 17 9.35 -3.71 8.26
CA GLY A 17 10.36 -3.79 9.30
C GLY A 17 10.17 -2.86 10.49
N THR A 18 8.96 -2.33 10.69
CA THR A 18 8.59 -1.59 11.91
C THR A 18 8.72 -2.46 13.15
N GLN A 19 9.34 -1.91 14.23
CA GLN A 19 9.78 -2.65 15.42
C GLN A 19 8.90 -2.37 16.65
N ILE A 20 7.58 -2.36 16.48
CA ILE A 20 6.62 -2.25 17.60
C ILE A 20 6.06 -3.63 17.91
N SER A 21 5.96 -3.98 19.20
CA SER A 21 5.30 -5.21 19.64
C SER A 21 3.77 -5.10 19.55
N GLN A 22 3.09 -6.24 19.55
CA GLN A 22 1.64 -6.27 19.52
C GLN A 22 1.02 -5.61 20.77
N ASP A 23 1.63 -5.74 21.93
CA ASP A 23 1.16 -5.09 23.14
C ASP A 23 1.29 -3.57 23.05
N GLU A 24 2.41 -3.06 22.56
CA GLU A 24 2.63 -1.64 22.34
C GLU A 24 1.62 -1.05 21.34
N MET A 25 1.23 -1.80 20.31
CA MET A 25 0.22 -1.37 19.34
C MET A 25 -1.10 -0.97 20.02
N TYR A 26 -1.54 -1.71 21.04
CA TYR A 26 -2.79 -1.37 21.76
C TYR A 26 -2.66 -0.11 22.62
N TYR A 27 -1.44 0.27 22.99
CA TYR A 27 -1.15 1.43 23.84
C TYR A 27 -0.64 2.65 23.07
N LEU A 28 -0.64 2.63 21.72
CA LEU A 28 -0.10 3.71 20.88
C LEU A 28 -0.61 5.12 21.24
N LYS A 29 -1.85 5.21 21.77
CA LYS A 29 -2.45 6.48 22.20
C LYS A 29 -1.79 7.08 23.45
N TYR A 30 -1.07 6.27 24.22
CA TYR A 30 -0.50 6.61 25.52
C TYR A 30 1.03 6.58 25.54
N MET A 31 1.65 6.21 24.43
CA MET A 31 3.10 6.11 24.28
C MET A 31 3.68 7.39 23.67
N GLU A 32 4.96 7.59 23.89
CA GLU A 32 5.72 8.59 23.14
C GLU A 32 5.66 8.28 21.63
N ILE A 33 5.46 9.30 20.83
CA ILE A 33 5.34 9.14 19.38
C ILE A 33 6.74 8.90 18.79
N THR A 34 6.99 7.68 18.34
CA THR A 34 8.16 7.29 17.57
C THR A 34 7.84 7.27 16.07
N ASP A 35 8.86 7.18 15.20
CA ASP A 35 8.64 7.01 13.76
C ASP A 35 7.82 5.74 13.48
N ASP A 36 8.14 4.63 14.15
CA ASP A 36 7.44 3.36 14.01
C ASP A 36 5.96 3.45 14.42
N SER A 37 5.66 4.10 15.56
CA SER A 37 4.29 4.31 16.01
C SER A 37 3.51 5.22 15.07
N ARG A 38 4.17 6.22 14.50
CA ARG A 38 3.60 7.15 13.51
C ARG A 38 3.31 6.45 12.18
N GLU A 39 4.19 5.56 11.71
CA GLU A 39 3.94 4.76 10.50
C GLU A 39 2.63 3.96 10.59
N ILE A 40 2.36 3.32 11.74
CA ILE A 40 1.10 2.60 11.98
C ILE A 40 -0.10 3.55 11.97
N GLN A 41 -0.01 4.67 12.68
CA GLN A 41 -1.08 5.66 12.75
C GLN A 41 -1.37 6.29 11.38
N ASN A 42 -0.34 6.57 10.59
CA ASN A 42 -0.49 7.11 9.25
C ASN A 42 -1.18 6.12 8.31
N LEU A 43 -0.80 4.85 8.36
CA LEU A 43 -1.45 3.83 7.53
C LEU A 43 -2.92 3.65 7.91
N LYS A 44 -3.24 3.64 9.23
CA LYS A 44 -4.62 3.63 9.72
C LYS A 44 -5.41 4.83 9.16
N LYS A 45 -4.88 6.05 9.30
CA LYS A 45 -5.50 7.26 8.76
C LYS A 45 -5.70 7.18 7.24
N THR A 46 -4.76 6.56 6.53
CA THR A 46 -4.84 6.39 5.07
C THR A 46 -6.03 5.52 4.68
N ILE A 47 -6.21 4.38 5.34
CA ILE A 47 -7.34 3.47 5.08
C ILE A 47 -8.68 4.16 5.42
N GLU A 48 -8.75 4.87 6.55
CA GLU A 48 -9.93 5.63 6.98
C GLU A 48 -10.27 6.75 5.98
N TYR A 49 -9.27 7.51 5.55
CA TYR A 49 -9.42 8.57 4.56
C TYR A 49 -9.98 8.03 3.23
N ALA A 50 -9.35 6.97 2.70
CA ALA A 50 -9.77 6.38 1.44
C ALA A 50 -11.18 5.79 1.52
N SER A 51 -11.49 5.04 2.59
CA SER A 51 -12.83 4.47 2.81
C SER A 51 -13.91 5.55 2.89
N SER A 52 -13.63 6.67 3.57
CA SER A 52 -14.58 7.79 3.65
C SER A 52 -14.81 8.46 2.29
N ASN A 53 -13.76 8.59 1.47
CA ASN A 53 -13.89 9.16 0.12
C ASN A 53 -14.70 8.25 -0.82
N LEU A 54 -14.52 6.94 -0.74
CA LEU A 54 -15.21 5.99 -1.61
C LEU A 54 -16.68 5.77 -1.20
N GLN A 55 -17.05 5.94 0.08
CA GLN A 55 -18.43 5.87 0.55
C GLN A 55 -19.36 6.89 -0.12
N VAL A 56 -18.84 8.01 -0.61
CA VAL A 56 -19.62 9.01 -1.37
C VAL A 56 -19.67 8.73 -2.87
N GLY A 57 -19.26 7.54 -3.32
CA GLY A 57 -19.32 7.13 -4.73
C GLY A 57 -18.18 7.65 -5.61
N ASN A 58 -17.11 8.13 -5.00
CA ASN A 58 -15.90 8.48 -5.73
C ASN A 58 -15.16 7.21 -6.21
N LYS A 59 -14.41 7.38 -7.28
CA LYS A 59 -13.57 6.31 -7.87
C LYS A 59 -12.13 6.38 -7.36
N ILE A 60 -11.41 5.27 -7.47
CA ILE A 60 -9.96 5.25 -7.30
C ILE A 60 -9.37 6.13 -8.41
N SER A 61 -8.59 7.13 -8.02
CA SER A 61 -8.00 8.13 -8.93
C SER A 61 -6.58 8.49 -8.51
N TYR A 62 -5.86 9.19 -9.37
CA TYR A 62 -4.54 9.73 -9.03
C TYR A 62 -4.57 10.60 -7.77
N GLU A 63 -5.59 11.46 -7.67
CA GLU A 63 -5.72 12.39 -6.55
C GLU A 63 -5.91 11.63 -5.24
N LEU A 64 -6.79 10.63 -5.23
CA LEU A 64 -7.02 9.78 -4.06
C LEU A 64 -5.75 9.04 -3.65
N VAL A 65 -5.11 8.35 -4.60
CA VAL A 65 -3.93 7.50 -4.31
C VAL A 65 -2.71 8.34 -3.95
N ASN A 66 -2.51 9.49 -4.60
CA ASN A 66 -1.44 10.42 -4.24
C ASN A 66 -1.65 11.00 -2.83
N GLU A 67 -2.88 11.30 -2.44
CA GLU A 67 -3.17 11.77 -1.09
C GLU A 67 -2.99 10.66 -0.05
N MET A 68 -3.42 9.43 -0.35
CA MET A 68 -3.11 8.26 0.49
C MET A 68 -1.60 8.12 0.71
N HIS A 69 -0.81 8.24 -0.36
CA HIS A 69 0.65 8.17 -0.27
C HIS A 69 1.24 9.32 0.56
N ARG A 70 0.71 10.53 0.43
CA ARG A 70 1.13 11.68 1.22
C ARG A 70 0.90 11.44 2.73
N ILE A 71 -0.26 10.89 3.08
CA ILE A 71 -0.60 10.56 4.48
C ILE A 71 0.34 9.47 5.03
N ILE A 72 0.61 8.41 4.26
CA ILE A 72 1.51 7.30 4.68
C ILE A 72 2.88 7.81 5.08
N LEU A 73 3.44 8.77 4.34
CA LEU A 73 4.79 9.29 4.56
C LEU A 73 4.85 10.57 5.43
N ASP A 74 3.73 10.99 6.03
CA ASP A 74 3.72 12.20 6.83
C ASP A 74 4.60 12.07 8.07
N SER A 75 5.68 12.87 8.11
CA SER A 75 6.59 13.00 9.27
C SER A 75 7.21 11.68 9.76
N VAL A 76 7.44 10.73 8.85
CA VAL A 76 8.10 9.45 9.12
C VAL A 76 9.29 9.22 8.20
N ARG A 77 9.97 8.08 8.37
CA ARG A 77 10.99 7.60 7.43
C ARG A 77 10.44 7.62 6.00
N GLY A 78 11.15 8.23 5.08
CA GLY A 78 10.70 8.42 3.70
C GLY A 78 9.99 9.75 3.43
N SER A 79 9.70 10.58 4.44
CA SER A 79 9.06 11.89 4.27
C SER A 79 9.80 12.84 3.30
N GLN A 80 11.10 12.63 3.08
CA GLN A 80 11.92 13.35 2.09
C GLN A 80 11.82 12.74 0.67
N ARG A 81 11.06 11.69 0.46
CA ARG A 81 10.92 10.95 -0.81
C ARG A 81 9.72 11.40 -1.62
N THR A 82 9.46 12.70 -1.67
CA THR A 82 8.38 13.33 -2.44
C THR A 82 6.98 12.71 -2.18
N PRO A 83 6.44 12.81 -0.94
CA PRO A 83 5.12 12.28 -0.62
C PRO A 83 4.02 12.79 -1.56
N GLY A 84 3.17 11.90 -2.04
CA GLY A 84 2.08 12.24 -2.95
C GLY A 84 2.49 12.50 -4.40
N GLN A 85 3.75 12.28 -4.77
CA GLN A 85 4.24 12.53 -6.12
C GLN A 85 4.78 11.26 -6.77
N ILE A 86 4.28 10.96 -7.96
CA ILE A 86 4.81 9.89 -8.82
C ILE A 86 6.27 10.20 -9.14
N ARG A 87 7.10 9.16 -9.14
CA ARG A 87 8.53 9.28 -9.42
C ARG A 87 8.81 9.77 -10.85
N THR A 88 9.81 10.60 -10.97
CA THR A 88 10.35 11.11 -12.24
C THR A 88 11.75 10.56 -12.55
N THR A 89 12.23 9.67 -11.70
CA THR A 89 13.53 9.01 -11.84
C THR A 89 13.37 7.51 -11.70
N GLN A 90 14.28 6.76 -12.34
CA GLN A 90 14.30 5.30 -12.21
C GLN A 90 14.60 4.91 -10.76
N ASN A 91 13.86 3.93 -10.26
CA ASN A 91 14.11 3.23 -9.00
C ASN A 91 14.31 1.73 -9.28
N TRP A 92 14.77 1.01 -8.28
CA TRP A 92 14.95 -0.44 -8.33
C TRP A 92 14.77 -1.03 -6.94
N ILE A 93 14.47 -2.34 -6.89
CA ILE A 93 14.28 -3.09 -5.67
C ILE A 93 15.38 -4.14 -5.57
N GLY A 94 15.97 -4.26 -4.39
CA GLY A 94 17.01 -5.26 -4.14
C GLY A 94 17.66 -5.10 -2.77
N PRO A 95 18.71 -5.89 -2.48
CA PRO A 95 19.45 -5.79 -1.23
C PRO A 95 20.00 -4.38 -0.98
N ARG A 96 20.16 -4.02 0.28
CA ARG A 96 20.70 -2.70 0.65
C ARG A 96 22.04 -2.44 -0.04
N GLY A 97 22.13 -1.33 -0.76
CA GLY A 97 23.35 -0.92 -1.48
C GLY A 97 23.49 -1.49 -2.88
N CYS A 98 22.49 -2.25 -3.40
CA CYS A 98 22.49 -2.67 -4.80
C CYS A 98 22.39 -1.47 -5.76
N THR A 99 22.90 -1.65 -6.95
CA THR A 99 22.72 -0.74 -8.09
C THR A 99 21.62 -1.28 -9.01
N ILE A 100 21.24 -0.52 -10.02
CA ILE A 100 20.27 -0.98 -11.02
C ILE A 100 20.72 -2.29 -11.71
N ASP A 101 22.01 -2.44 -11.94
CA ASP A 101 22.59 -3.64 -12.61
C ASP A 101 22.58 -4.89 -11.71
N THR A 102 22.47 -4.70 -10.39
CA THR A 102 22.45 -5.78 -9.39
C THR A 102 21.13 -5.85 -8.63
N ALA A 103 20.12 -5.12 -9.11
CA ALA A 103 18.79 -5.10 -8.54
C ALA A 103 18.08 -6.46 -8.71
N THR A 104 17.23 -6.81 -7.77
CA THR A 104 16.37 -7.97 -7.89
C THR A 104 15.21 -7.72 -8.84
N PHE A 105 14.71 -6.47 -8.87
CA PHE A 105 13.63 -6.05 -9.77
C PHE A 105 13.84 -4.59 -10.19
N VAL A 106 13.62 -4.32 -11.48
CA VAL A 106 13.66 -2.96 -12.05
C VAL A 106 12.28 -2.62 -12.59
N PRO A 107 11.54 -1.73 -11.91
CA PRO A 107 10.22 -1.28 -12.36
C PRO A 107 10.26 -0.56 -13.73
N PRO A 108 9.09 -0.36 -14.37
CA PRO A 108 8.99 0.40 -15.62
C PRO A 108 9.69 1.76 -15.58
N ILE A 109 10.09 2.27 -16.72
CA ILE A 109 10.71 3.61 -16.82
C ILE A 109 9.73 4.70 -16.38
N PRO A 110 10.22 5.84 -15.83
CA PRO A 110 9.34 6.88 -15.27
C PRO A 110 8.28 7.42 -16.24
N GLU A 111 8.62 7.49 -17.52
CA GLU A 111 7.76 8.01 -18.59
C GLU A 111 6.50 7.16 -18.80
N GLU A 112 6.56 5.87 -18.48
CA GLU A 112 5.44 4.94 -18.64
C GLU A 112 4.53 4.87 -17.40
N VAL A 113 5.04 5.26 -16.23
CA VAL A 113 4.35 5.07 -14.94
C VAL A 113 2.94 5.68 -14.93
N TYR A 114 2.80 6.89 -15.46
CA TYR A 114 1.50 7.55 -15.50
C TYR A 114 0.47 6.77 -16.34
N GLY A 115 0.86 6.32 -17.54
CA GLY A 115 0.00 5.52 -18.42
C GLY A 115 -0.39 4.18 -17.80
N LEU A 116 0.57 3.51 -17.15
CA LEU A 116 0.34 2.22 -16.47
C LEU A 116 -0.61 2.39 -15.27
N LEU A 117 -0.43 3.42 -14.44
CA LEU A 117 -1.36 3.72 -13.35
C LEU A 117 -2.75 4.07 -13.85
N LYS A 118 -2.87 4.81 -14.98
CA LYS A 118 -4.16 5.10 -15.58
C LYS A 118 -4.92 3.81 -15.91
N ASN A 119 -4.28 2.90 -16.62
CA ASN A 119 -4.88 1.62 -16.97
C ASN A 119 -5.25 0.81 -15.73
N LEU A 120 -4.38 0.81 -14.71
CA LEU A 120 -4.66 0.11 -13.45
C LEU A 120 -5.87 0.70 -12.73
N TYR A 121 -5.98 2.03 -12.64
CA TYR A 121 -7.12 2.65 -11.95
C TYR A 121 -8.42 2.50 -12.75
N GLU A 122 -8.38 2.51 -14.08
CA GLU A 122 -9.52 2.15 -14.92
C GLU A 122 -9.96 0.72 -14.62
N TYR A 123 -9.02 -0.24 -14.60
CA TYR A 123 -9.28 -1.63 -14.21
C TYR A 123 -9.88 -1.72 -12.81
N MET A 124 -9.31 -1.09 -11.78
CA MET A 124 -9.80 -1.13 -10.39
C MET A 124 -11.22 -0.54 -10.22
N ASN A 125 -11.66 0.30 -11.13
CA ASN A 125 -12.97 0.97 -11.09
C ASN A 125 -14.04 0.31 -11.99
N ASP A 126 -13.69 -0.75 -12.69
CA ASP A 126 -14.59 -1.43 -13.64
C ASP A 126 -15.40 -2.53 -12.94
N GLU A 127 -16.46 -2.98 -13.60
CA GLU A 127 -17.21 -4.17 -13.19
C GLU A 127 -16.52 -5.41 -13.78
N PHE A 128 -16.31 -6.42 -12.94
CA PHE A 128 -15.56 -7.63 -13.33
C PHE A 128 -16.47 -8.85 -13.47
N GLU A 129 -16.14 -9.71 -14.43
CA GLU A 129 -16.70 -11.06 -14.55
C GLU A 129 -15.97 -12.05 -13.61
N ASP A 130 -14.70 -11.80 -13.30
CA ASP A 130 -13.86 -12.65 -12.45
C ASP A 130 -14.19 -12.50 -10.95
N PRO A 131 -13.87 -13.51 -10.13
CA PRO A 131 -14.06 -13.43 -8.69
C PRO A 131 -13.31 -12.22 -8.08
N LEU A 132 -13.98 -11.48 -7.21
CA LEU A 132 -13.47 -10.26 -6.56
C LEU A 132 -12.02 -10.38 -6.06
N LEU A 133 -11.68 -11.47 -5.36
CA LEU A 133 -10.35 -11.68 -4.81
C LEU A 133 -9.27 -11.84 -5.88
N VAL A 134 -9.60 -12.37 -7.04
CA VAL A 134 -8.68 -12.48 -8.19
C VAL A 134 -8.37 -11.08 -8.71
N ASN A 135 -9.39 -10.24 -8.90
CA ASN A 135 -9.21 -8.88 -9.38
C ASN A 135 -8.38 -8.03 -8.43
N ILE A 136 -8.63 -8.17 -7.12
CA ILE A 136 -7.84 -7.48 -6.09
C ILE A 136 -6.39 -7.96 -6.10
N ALA A 137 -6.16 -9.27 -6.24
CA ALA A 137 -4.79 -9.82 -6.31
C ALA A 137 -4.04 -9.31 -7.56
N LEU A 138 -4.69 -9.28 -8.72
CA LEU A 138 -4.13 -8.75 -9.97
C LEU A 138 -3.83 -7.25 -9.84
N SER A 139 -4.75 -6.47 -9.27
CA SER A 139 -4.57 -5.04 -9.02
C SER A 139 -3.39 -4.78 -8.10
N HIS A 140 -3.29 -5.53 -7.00
CA HIS A 140 -2.20 -5.42 -6.04
C HIS A 140 -0.85 -5.75 -6.68
N MET A 141 -0.76 -6.89 -7.38
CA MET A 141 0.44 -7.30 -8.11
C MET A 141 0.87 -6.23 -9.12
N GLN A 142 -0.06 -5.73 -9.92
CA GLN A 142 0.24 -4.70 -10.92
C GLN A 142 0.69 -3.39 -10.28
N PHE A 143 0.08 -2.98 -9.17
CA PHE A 143 0.51 -1.79 -8.43
C PHE A 143 1.94 -1.91 -7.91
N GLU A 144 2.29 -3.05 -7.31
CA GLU A 144 3.64 -3.32 -6.82
C GLU A 144 4.66 -3.39 -7.97
N THR A 145 4.28 -3.95 -9.13
CA THR A 145 5.12 -4.01 -10.34
C THR A 145 5.40 -2.62 -10.92
N ILE A 146 4.40 -1.75 -11.00
CA ILE A 146 4.58 -0.36 -11.48
C ILE A 146 5.52 0.42 -10.56
N HIS A 147 5.45 0.20 -9.27
CA HIS A 147 6.31 0.80 -8.24
C HIS A 147 6.46 2.32 -8.39
N ALA A 148 5.31 3.00 -8.40
CA ALA A 148 5.15 4.36 -8.89
C ALA A 148 5.80 5.44 -8.02
N TYR A 149 6.18 5.15 -6.79
CA TYR A 149 6.71 6.12 -5.84
C TYR A 149 8.14 5.77 -5.42
N LYS A 150 8.85 6.76 -4.87
CA LYS A 150 10.25 6.56 -4.41
C LYS A 150 10.35 5.76 -3.11
N ASP A 151 9.27 5.70 -2.32
CA ASP A 151 9.14 4.96 -1.07
C ASP A 151 7.65 4.72 -0.78
N GLY A 152 7.31 3.81 0.12
CA GLY A 152 5.94 3.59 0.58
C GLY A 152 5.01 2.81 -0.34
N ASN A 153 5.49 2.29 -1.49
CA ASN A 153 4.67 1.52 -2.43
C ASN A 153 4.02 0.31 -1.75
N GLY A 154 4.76 -0.52 -1.04
CA GLY A 154 4.24 -1.71 -0.38
C GLY A 154 3.14 -1.41 0.65
N ARG A 155 3.31 -0.38 1.49
CA ARG A 155 2.28 0.06 2.44
C ARG A 155 1.02 0.55 1.72
N LEU A 156 1.22 1.33 0.65
CA LEU A 156 0.13 1.86 -0.16
C LEU A 156 -0.61 0.76 -0.93
N GLY A 157 0.12 -0.15 -1.58
CA GLY A 157 -0.46 -1.29 -2.31
C GLY A 157 -1.30 -2.17 -1.39
N ARG A 158 -0.81 -2.49 -0.18
CA ARG A 158 -1.60 -3.25 0.80
C ARG A 158 -2.79 -2.47 1.35
N ALA A 159 -2.69 -1.15 1.51
CA ALA A 159 -3.83 -0.32 1.90
C ALA A 159 -4.93 -0.27 0.82
N LEU A 160 -4.57 -0.39 -0.45
CA LEU A 160 -5.53 -0.44 -1.56
C LEU A 160 -6.37 -1.72 -1.57
N ILE A 161 -5.92 -2.83 -0.97
CA ILE A 161 -6.67 -4.09 -0.90
C ILE A 161 -8.03 -3.89 -0.19
N PRO A 162 -8.08 -3.51 1.10
CA PRO A 162 -9.35 -3.30 1.79
C PRO A 162 -10.16 -2.14 1.20
N VAL A 163 -9.49 -1.13 0.64
CA VAL A 163 -10.14 0.01 -0.01
C VAL A 163 -10.87 -0.42 -1.27
N GLN A 164 -10.26 -1.23 -2.13
CA GLN A 164 -10.90 -1.77 -3.33
C GLN A 164 -12.04 -2.72 -2.98
N MET A 165 -11.90 -3.56 -1.96
CA MET A 165 -12.97 -4.43 -1.48
C MET A 165 -14.20 -3.63 -1.06
N ALA A 166 -14.00 -2.58 -0.24
CA ALA A 166 -15.08 -1.73 0.24
C ALA A 166 -15.81 -0.97 -0.89
N MET A 167 -15.12 -0.70 -1.99
CA MET A 167 -15.68 -0.03 -3.16
C MET A 167 -16.54 -0.98 -4.00
N LEU A 168 -16.05 -2.20 -4.26
CA LEU A 168 -16.67 -3.12 -5.22
C LEU A 168 -17.84 -3.91 -4.63
N ASP A 169 -17.80 -4.24 -3.36
CA ASP A 169 -18.87 -4.96 -2.68
C ASP A 169 -19.04 -4.49 -1.23
N GLN A 170 -19.97 -3.55 -1.03
CA GLN A 170 -20.28 -3.04 0.30
C GLN A 170 -20.97 -4.06 1.22
N SER A 171 -21.45 -5.19 0.70
CA SER A 171 -22.06 -6.28 1.47
C SER A 171 -21.05 -7.32 1.95
N THR A 172 -19.88 -7.40 1.32
CA THR A 172 -18.82 -8.34 1.69
C THR A 172 -18.01 -7.81 2.87
N PRO A 173 -17.73 -8.64 3.87
CA PRO A 173 -16.81 -8.27 4.95
C PRO A 173 -15.45 -7.86 4.37
N ILE A 174 -14.95 -6.69 4.76
CA ILE A 174 -13.64 -6.23 4.35
C ILE A 174 -12.58 -7.20 4.90
N LEU A 175 -11.81 -7.81 4.02
CA LEU A 175 -10.69 -8.66 4.39
C LEU A 175 -9.44 -7.80 4.60
N TYR A 176 -8.82 -7.99 5.73
CA TYR A 176 -7.56 -7.40 6.08
C TYR A 176 -6.49 -8.46 5.90
N MET A 177 -5.66 -8.29 4.87
CA MET A 177 -4.78 -9.34 4.37
C MET A 177 -3.36 -9.30 4.96
N SER A 178 -2.98 -8.18 5.58
CA SER A 178 -1.58 -7.96 5.97
C SER A 178 -1.08 -8.94 7.04
N GLU A 179 -1.96 -9.50 7.87
CA GLU A 179 -1.59 -10.55 8.82
C GLU A 179 -1.14 -11.83 8.11
N ILE A 180 -1.87 -12.24 7.07
CA ILE A 180 -1.52 -13.41 6.26
C ILE A 180 -0.27 -13.13 5.42
N LEU A 181 -0.18 -11.93 4.82
CA LEU A 181 0.97 -11.53 4.02
C LEU A 181 2.25 -11.43 4.87
N GLU A 182 2.15 -10.99 6.13
CA GLU A 182 3.24 -10.95 7.08
C GLU A 182 3.69 -12.37 7.47
N LEU A 183 2.74 -13.24 7.81
CA LEU A 183 3.00 -14.64 8.17
C LEU A 183 3.73 -15.40 7.04
N TYR A 184 3.37 -15.14 5.79
CA TYR A 184 3.94 -15.75 4.60
C TYR A 184 4.84 -14.79 3.80
N LYS A 185 5.44 -13.80 4.46
CA LYS A 185 6.23 -12.73 3.84
C LYS A 185 7.25 -13.22 2.78
N PRO A 186 8.06 -14.28 3.02
CA PRO A 186 8.99 -14.74 1.98
C PRO A 186 8.31 -15.23 0.71
N SER A 187 7.16 -15.91 0.82
CA SER A 187 6.39 -16.39 -0.32
C SER A 187 5.67 -15.24 -1.02
N TYR A 188 5.11 -14.29 -0.26
CA TYR A 188 4.50 -13.08 -0.78
C TYR A 188 5.48 -12.28 -1.63
N GLN A 189 6.66 -11.98 -1.10
CA GLN A 189 7.68 -11.23 -1.82
C GLN A 189 8.19 -11.96 -3.07
N ARG A 190 8.42 -13.29 -2.98
CA ARG A 190 8.82 -14.09 -4.13
C ARG A 190 7.76 -14.06 -5.24
N ASN A 191 6.48 -14.26 -4.90
CA ASN A 191 5.40 -14.26 -5.90
C ASN A 191 5.27 -12.92 -6.62
N LEU A 192 5.48 -11.79 -5.93
CA LEU A 192 5.51 -10.47 -6.57
C LEU A 192 6.65 -10.30 -7.58
N MET A 193 7.75 -11.05 -7.44
CA MET A 193 8.91 -10.96 -8.33
C MET A 193 8.87 -11.97 -9.49
N GLU A 194 8.07 -13.01 -9.39
CA GLU A 194 7.94 -14.05 -10.40
C GLU A 194 6.81 -13.75 -11.41
N CYS A 195 6.04 -12.69 -11.18
CA CYS A 195 5.02 -12.16 -12.09
C CYS A 195 5.59 -11.05 -12.93
#